data_c3e979b9d3c88a540bcb75ceb251b14d
#
_entry.id   c3e979b9d3c88a540bcb75ceb251b14d
#
_cell.length_a   1.000
_cell.length_b   1.000
_cell.length_c   1.000
_cell.angle_alpha   90.00
_cell.angle_beta   90.00
_cell.angle_gamma   90.00
#
_symmetry.space_group_name_H-M   'P 1'
#
loop_
_entity.id
_entity.type
_entity.pdbx_description
1 polymer ?
#
loop_
_entity_poly.entity_id
_entity_poly.type
_entity_poly.pdbx_seq_one_letter_code
_entity_poly.pdbx_strand_id
1 'polypeptide(L)'
;MRIVIQRVSHASVTIEGRVKSEIQKGYLILLGICEDDSTEDIDWLVRKVIGLRVFDDENGVMNRSIMDIDGEILVISQFTLFASYKKGNRPSWLRAAKHDISIPLYNEFCTKLSAALGKEVGTGEFGADMKVELLNDGPVTICMDTKNKE
;
A
#
# COMPACT_ATOMS: atom_id res chain seq x y z
N MET A 1 0.09 -1.80 11.86
CA MET A 1 -0.09 -1.83 10.40
C MET A 1 1.11 -1.22 9.74
N ARG A 2 1.62 -1.81 8.67
CA ARG A 2 2.77 -1.30 7.92
C ARG A 2 2.42 -1.14 6.46
N ILE A 3 2.87 -0.05 5.86
CA ILE A 3 2.79 0.12 4.42
C ILE A 3 4.14 0.51 3.84
N VAL A 4 4.36 0.09 2.60
CA VAL A 4 5.40 0.61 1.73
C VAL A 4 4.70 1.25 0.56
N ILE A 5 4.94 2.55 0.37
CA ILE A 5 4.39 3.34 -0.73
C ILE A 5 5.50 3.54 -1.75
N GLN A 6 5.22 3.26 -3.00
CA GLN A 6 6.09 3.63 -4.12
C GLN A 6 5.33 4.56 -5.06
N ARG A 7 5.91 5.73 -5.34
CA ARG A 7 5.41 6.62 -6.40
C ARG A 7 5.69 5.97 -7.74
N VAL A 8 4.65 5.84 -8.57
CA VAL A 8 4.76 5.11 -9.83
C VAL A 8 4.24 5.94 -11.02
N SER A 9 4.83 5.70 -12.19
CA SER A 9 4.28 6.17 -13.48
C SER A 9 3.16 5.23 -13.96
N HIS A 10 3.28 3.94 -13.65
CA HIS A 10 2.26 2.91 -13.82
C HIS A 10 2.56 1.73 -12.88
N ALA A 11 1.55 0.96 -12.57
CA ALA A 11 1.69 -0.33 -11.90
C ALA A 11 0.54 -1.27 -12.28
N SER A 12 0.79 -2.57 -12.18
CA SER A 12 -0.22 -3.58 -12.43
C SER A 12 -0.01 -4.82 -11.56
N VAL A 13 -1.07 -5.58 -11.35
CA VAL A 13 -1.01 -6.90 -10.74
C VAL A 13 -1.65 -7.93 -11.66
N THR A 14 -0.92 -9.00 -11.92
CA THR A 14 -1.35 -10.12 -12.77
C THR A 14 -1.51 -11.37 -11.90
N ILE A 15 -2.64 -12.05 -12.08
CA ILE A 15 -3.00 -13.30 -11.39
C ILE A 15 -3.37 -14.31 -12.45
N GLU A 16 -2.76 -15.50 -12.41
CA GLU A 16 -3.00 -16.58 -13.40
C GLU A 16 -2.91 -16.11 -14.86
N GLY A 17 -1.92 -15.26 -15.14
CA GLY A 17 -1.67 -14.73 -16.49
C GLY A 17 -2.63 -13.63 -16.94
N ARG A 18 -3.53 -13.15 -16.07
CA ARG A 18 -4.49 -12.08 -16.37
C ARG A 18 -4.24 -10.86 -15.49
N VAL A 19 -4.28 -9.68 -16.11
CA VAL A 19 -4.21 -8.41 -15.36
C VAL A 19 -5.48 -8.25 -14.53
N LYS A 20 -5.33 -8.27 -13.21
CA LYS A 20 -6.43 -8.08 -12.24
C LYS A 20 -6.76 -6.61 -12.06
N SER A 21 -5.72 -5.78 -11.91
CA SER A 21 -5.82 -4.33 -11.76
C SER A 21 -4.58 -3.67 -12.34
N GLU A 22 -4.76 -2.47 -12.88
CA GLU A 22 -3.67 -1.61 -13.35
C GLU A 22 -3.99 -0.15 -13.04
N ILE A 23 -2.94 0.64 -12.83
CA ILE A 23 -3.04 2.07 -12.61
C ILE A 23 -2.00 2.82 -13.45
N GLN A 24 -2.28 4.09 -13.71
CA GLN A 24 -1.31 5.04 -14.24
C GLN A 24 -0.59 5.76 -13.08
N LYS A 25 -0.23 7.01 -13.24
CA LYS A 25 0.49 7.81 -12.25
C LYS A 25 -0.20 7.82 -10.88
N GLY A 26 0.57 7.51 -9.84
CA GLY A 26 0.05 7.47 -8.48
C GLY A 26 0.93 6.65 -7.54
N TYR A 27 0.29 5.77 -6.73
CA TYR A 27 0.97 4.92 -5.75
C TYR A 27 0.70 3.43 -5.97
N LEU A 28 1.77 2.64 -5.90
CA LEU A 28 1.68 1.25 -5.47
C LEU A 28 1.87 1.21 -3.96
N ILE A 29 0.94 0.58 -3.23
CA ILE A 29 0.99 0.40 -1.79
C ILE A 29 1.03 -1.09 -1.47
N LEU A 30 2.08 -1.52 -0.77
CA LEU A 30 2.17 -2.83 -0.15
C LEU A 30 1.67 -2.69 1.30
N LEU A 31 0.67 -3.47 1.69
CA LEU A 31 0.01 -3.38 3.01
C LEU A 31 0.21 -4.66 3.82
N GLY A 32 0.91 -4.55 4.94
CA GLY A 32 1.04 -5.59 5.95
C GLY A 32 0.18 -5.30 7.18
N ILE A 33 -0.45 -6.34 7.72
CA ILE A 33 -1.35 -6.27 8.86
C ILE A 33 -0.86 -7.22 9.96
N CYS A 34 -0.87 -6.77 11.21
CA CYS A 34 -0.58 -7.58 12.39
C CYS A 34 -1.81 -7.73 13.28
N GLU A 35 -1.75 -8.66 14.25
CA GLU A 35 -2.94 -9.05 15.02
C GLU A 35 -3.51 -7.93 15.91
N ASP A 36 -2.71 -6.97 16.32
CA ASP A 36 -3.10 -5.83 17.16
C ASP A 36 -3.45 -4.56 16.36
N ASP A 37 -3.62 -4.69 15.05
CA ASP A 37 -4.10 -3.59 14.22
C ASP A 37 -5.62 -3.42 14.33
N SER A 38 -6.07 -2.18 14.14
CA SER A 38 -7.46 -1.78 14.27
C SER A 38 -7.86 -0.74 13.22
N THR A 39 -9.14 -0.38 13.21
CA THR A 39 -9.68 0.72 12.42
C THR A 39 -8.94 2.05 12.65
N GLU A 40 -8.44 2.31 13.85
CA GLU A 40 -7.67 3.54 14.15
C GLU A 40 -6.35 3.60 13.36
N ASP A 41 -5.69 2.45 13.18
CA ASP A 41 -4.49 2.34 12.36
C ASP A 41 -4.82 2.65 10.88
N ILE A 42 -5.94 2.13 10.40
CA ILE A 42 -6.45 2.40 9.04
C ILE A 42 -6.72 3.90 8.85
N ASP A 43 -7.46 4.50 9.75
CA ASP A 43 -7.84 5.92 9.66
C ASP A 43 -6.60 6.83 9.64
N TRP A 44 -5.61 6.49 10.44
CA TRP A 44 -4.35 7.24 10.45
C TRP A 44 -3.61 7.10 9.11
N LEU A 45 -3.47 5.87 8.59
CA LEU A 45 -2.78 5.62 7.32
C LEU A 45 -3.50 6.28 6.14
N VAL A 46 -4.83 6.16 6.06
CA VAL A 46 -5.61 6.77 4.98
C VAL A 46 -5.37 8.28 4.93
N ARG A 47 -5.44 8.97 6.07
CA ARG A 47 -5.14 10.41 6.12
C ARG A 47 -3.72 10.73 5.66
N LYS A 48 -2.73 9.90 6.07
CA LYS A 48 -1.33 10.09 5.67
C LYS A 48 -1.12 9.87 4.19
N VAL A 49 -1.66 8.79 3.63
CA VAL A 49 -1.53 8.46 2.20
C VAL A 49 -2.10 9.56 1.31
N ILE A 50 -3.32 10.03 1.63
CA ILE A 50 -3.99 11.07 0.85
C ILE A 50 -3.28 12.42 0.96
N GLY A 51 -2.78 12.75 2.15
CA GLY A 51 -2.12 14.03 2.42
C GLY A 51 -0.63 14.09 2.09
N LEU A 52 -0.02 12.98 1.73
CA LEU A 52 1.42 12.90 1.46
C LEU A 52 1.79 13.70 0.21
N ARG A 53 2.75 14.63 0.34
CA ARG A 53 3.13 15.59 -0.71
C ARG A 53 4.43 15.19 -1.38
N VAL A 54 4.38 14.22 -2.26
CA VAL A 54 5.56 13.61 -2.94
C VAL A 54 5.51 13.67 -4.45
N PHE A 55 4.54 14.38 -5.02
CA PHE A 55 4.52 14.67 -6.45
C PHE A 55 5.05 16.06 -6.72
N ASP A 56 5.77 16.19 -7.81
CA ASP A 56 6.44 17.43 -8.16
C ASP A 56 5.42 18.52 -8.55
N ASP A 57 5.71 19.74 -8.08
CA ASP A 57 5.03 20.95 -8.54
C ASP A 57 5.68 21.48 -9.83
N GLU A 58 5.26 22.66 -10.29
CA GLU A 58 5.77 23.34 -11.49
C GLU A 58 7.26 23.72 -11.40
N ASN A 59 7.82 23.72 -10.19
CA ASN A 59 9.25 24.01 -9.94
C ASN A 59 10.09 22.72 -9.76
N GLY A 60 9.49 21.53 -9.93
CA GLY A 60 10.15 20.26 -9.72
C GLY A 60 10.36 19.90 -8.23
N VAL A 61 9.60 20.51 -7.32
CA VAL A 61 9.68 20.26 -5.89
C VAL A 61 8.53 19.33 -5.47
N MET A 62 8.85 18.31 -4.67
CA MET A 62 7.84 17.41 -4.09
C MET A 62 6.92 18.16 -3.13
N ASN A 63 5.80 18.62 -3.62
CA ASN A 63 4.88 19.54 -2.92
C ASN A 63 3.39 19.24 -3.15
N ARG A 64 3.06 18.42 -4.13
CA ARG A 64 1.67 18.06 -4.46
C ARG A 64 1.32 16.69 -3.89
N SER A 65 0.08 16.58 -3.43
CA SER A 65 -0.51 15.29 -3.00
C SER A 65 -1.00 14.48 -4.19
N ILE A 66 -1.42 13.24 -3.92
CA ILE A 66 -2.06 12.39 -4.93
C ILE A 66 -3.40 12.99 -5.41
N MET A 67 -4.09 13.72 -4.55
CA MET A 67 -5.33 14.43 -4.90
C MET A 67 -5.07 15.56 -5.89
N ASP A 68 -3.99 16.31 -5.70
CA ASP A 68 -3.63 17.45 -6.56
C ASP A 68 -3.28 17.04 -7.99
N ILE A 69 -2.83 15.81 -8.18
CA ILE A 69 -2.48 15.26 -9.50
C ILE A 69 -3.54 14.34 -10.10
N ASP A 70 -4.68 14.18 -9.43
CA ASP A 70 -5.73 13.21 -9.80
C ASP A 70 -5.18 11.78 -10.00
N GLY A 71 -4.28 11.37 -9.08
CA GLY A 71 -3.56 10.11 -9.17
C GLY A 71 -4.41 8.89 -8.82
N GLU A 72 -3.88 7.71 -9.10
CA GLU A 72 -4.49 6.42 -8.84
C GLU A 72 -3.70 5.63 -7.78
N ILE A 73 -4.35 4.66 -7.14
CA ILE A 73 -3.71 3.82 -6.13
C ILE A 73 -3.98 2.35 -6.43
N LEU A 74 -2.93 1.52 -6.35
CA LEU A 74 -3.00 0.06 -6.36
C LEU A 74 -2.55 -0.46 -5.00
N VAL A 75 -3.41 -1.20 -4.29
CA VAL A 75 -3.13 -1.75 -2.96
C VAL A 75 -2.96 -3.26 -3.04
N ILE A 76 -1.80 -3.75 -2.63
CA ILE A 76 -1.44 -5.17 -2.60
C ILE A 76 -1.21 -5.62 -1.16
N SER A 77 -1.87 -6.69 -0.73
CA SER A 77 -1.61 -7.32 0.56
C SER A 77 -0.20 -7.92 0.60
N GLN A 78 0.55 -7.65 1.67
CA GLN A 78 1.96 -8.04 1.81
C GLN A 78 2.29 -8.40 3.25
N PHE A 79 1.93 -9.62 3.69
CA PHE A 79 2.19 -10.08 5.06
C PHE A 79 3.69 -10.13 5.40
N THR A 80 4.53 -10.31 4.38
CA THR A 80 5.99 -10.38 4.54
C THR A 80 6.63 -9.10 5.07
N LEU A 81 5.90 -7.97 5.13
CA LEU A 81 6.34 -6.76 5.84
C LEU A 81 6.51 -6.98 7.35
N PHE A 82 5.92 -8.05 7.88
CA PHE A 82 6.08 -8.49 9.27
C PHE A 82 7.05 -9.67 9.42
N ALA A 83 7.97 -9.85 8.47
CA ALA A 83 9.03 -10.83 8.57
C ALA A 83 9.91 -10.61 9.81
N SER A 84 10.18 -11.67 10.55
CA SER A 84 11.23 -11.70 11.58
C SER A 84 12.37 -12.61 11.12
N TYR A 85 13.55 -12.04 10.99
CA TYR A 85 14.78 -12.72 10.58
C TYR A 85 15.90 -12.61 11.63
N LYS A 86 15.52 -12.27 12.88
CA LYS A 86 16.46 -12.08 13.99
C LYS A 86 17.21 -13.37 14.36
N LYS A 87 16.57 -14.54 14.14
CA LYS A 87 17.12 -15.84 14.48
C LYS A 87 17.27 -16.71 13.23
N GLY A 88 18.30 -16.44 12.41
CA GLY A 88 18.60 -17.21 11.20
C GLY A 88 17.97 -16.64 9.93
N ASN A 89 18.31 -17.26 8.78
CA ASN A 89 18.02 -16.73 7.45
C ASN A 89 16.64 -17.15 6.89
N ARG A 90 15.94 -18.07 7.57
CA ARG A 90 14.54 -18.40 7.23
C ARG A 90 13.61 -17.43 7.99
N PRO A 91 12.89 -16.53 7.32
CA PRO A 91 12.01 -15.59 7.99
C PRO A 91 10.86 -16.29 8.73
N SER A 92 10.46 -15.73 9.85
CA SER A 92 9.24 -16.11 10.59
C SER A 92 8.14 -15.09 10.35
N TRP A 93 6.91 -15.55 10.24
CA TRP A 93 5.72 -14.75 9.93
C TRP A 93 4.75 -14.63 11.11
N LEU A 94 5.17 -15.01 12.32
CA LEU A 94 4.32 -15.06 13.51
C LEU A 94 3.69 -13.71 13.90
N ARG A 95 4.24 -12.60 13.42
CA ARG A 95 3.72 -11.26 13.67
C ARG A 95 2.64 -10.83 12.68
N ALA A 96 2.54 -11.50 11.54
CA ALA A 96 1.51 -11.21 10.56
C ALA A 96 0.16 -11.74 11.04
N ALA A 97 -0.89 -10.94 10.89
CA ALA A 97 -2.25 -11.35 11.22
C ALA A 97 -2.71 -12.51 10.35
N LYS A 98 -3.52 -13.39 10.93
CA LYS A 98 -4.19 -14.47 10.20
C LYS A 98 -5.30 -13.91 9.32
N HIS A 99 -5.81 -14.75 8.40
CA HIS A 99 -6.77 -14.33 7.37
C HIS A 99 -8.10 -13.82 7.96
N ASP A 100 -8.55 -14.35 9.08
CA ASP A 100 -9.76 -13.91 9.79
C ASP A 100 -9.70 -12.47 10.31
N ILE A 101 -8.48 -11.96 10.55
CA ILE A 101 -8.22 -10.58 10.96
C ILE A 101 -7.77 -9.73 9.76
N SER A 102 -6.83 -10.25 8.96
CA SER A 102 -6.19 -9.45 7.92
C SER A 102 -7.10 -9.14 6.73
N ILE A 103 -7.98 -10.06 6.33
CA ILE A 103 -8.89 -9.84 5.19
C ILE A 103 -9.91 -8.72 5.49
N PRO A 104 -10.64 -8.72 6.63
CA PRO A 104 -11.55 -7.62 6.95
C PRO A 104 -10.84 -6.25 7.03
N LEU A 105 -9.68 -6.17 7.67
CA LEU A 105 -8.92 -4.92 7.80
C LEU A 105 -8.36 -4.44 6.44
N TYR A 106 -7.91 -5.35 5.58
CA TYR A 106 -7.50 -5.03 4.23
C TYR A 106 -8.66 -4.43 3.42
N ASN A 107 -9.83 -5.07 3.47
CA ASN A 107 -11.01 -4.59 2.77
C ASN A 107 -11.47 -3.22 3.30
N GLU A 108 -11.46 -3.02 4.61
CA GLU A 108 -11.78 -1.75 5.24
C GLU A 108 -10.80 -0.65 4.81
N PHE A 109 -9.49 -0.94 4.78
CA PHE A 109 -8.49 0.00 4.30
C PHE A 109 -8.76 0.43 2.86
N CYS A 110 -9.00 -0.52 1.95
CA CYS A 110 -9.30 -0.23 0.54
C CYS A 110 -10.58 0.58 0.38
N THR A 111 -11.64 0.26 1.13
CA THR A 111 -12.91 1.00 1.11
C THR A 111 -12.75 2.44 1.58
N LYS A 112 -12.08 2.64 2.72
CA LYS A 112 -11.84 3.99 3.26
C LYS A 112 -10.89 4.81 2.39
N LEU A 113 -9.87 4.16 1.83
CA LEU A 113 -8.94 4.83 0.93
C LEU A 113 -9.62 5.25 -0.37
N SER A 114 -10.49 4.41 -0.94
CA SER A 114 -11.29 4.74 -2.11
C SER A 114 -12.22 5.93 -1.85
N ALA A 115 -12.89 5.95 -0.69
CA ALA A 115 -13.75 7.06 -0.29
C ALA A 115 -12.95 8.38 -0.15
N ALA A 116 -11.79 8.34 0.47
CA ALA A 116 -10.92 9.50 0.66
C ALA A 116 -10.29 9.99 -0.66
N LEU A 117 -9.94 9.07 -1.56
CA LEU A 117 -9.38 9.40 -2.88
C LEU A 117 -10.44 9.94 -3.85
N GLY A 118 -11.72 9.59 -3.66
CA GLY A 118 -12.80 9.96 -4.58
C GLY A 118 -12.90 9.06 -5.81
N LYS A 119 -12.17 7.96 -5.86
CA LYS A 119 -12.23 6.92 -6.90
C LYS A 119 -11.84 5.57 -6.32
N GLU A 120 -12.27 4.49 -6.95
CA GLU A 120 -11.95 3.14 -6.50
C GLU A 120 -10.45 2.86 -6.64
N VAL A 121 -9.83 2.33 -5.58
CA VAL A 121 -8.44 1.85 -5.64
C VAL A 121 -8.38 0.49 -6.33
N GLY A 122 -7.32 0.26 -7.09
CA GLY A 122 -7.00 -1.06 -7.63
C GLY A 122 -6.60 -2.01 -6.51
N THR A 123 -6.95 -3.28 -6.63
CA THR A 123 -6.62 -4.33 -5.66
C THR A 123 -6.10 -5.58 -6.34
N GLY A 124 -5.31 -6.36 -5.60
CA GLY A 124 -5.01 -7.74 -5.96
C GLY A 124 -6.08 -8.70 -5.43
N GLU A 125 -5.67 -9.93 -5.19
CA GLU A 125 -6.48 -10.97 -4.55
C GLU A 125 -5.72 -11.51 -3.35
N PHE A 126 -6.34 -11.47 -2.18
CA PHE A 126 -5.70 -11.90 -0.95
C PHE A 126 -5.34 -13.39 -0.99
N GLY A 127 -4.08 -13.73 -0.73
CA GLY A 127 -3.58 -15.10 -0.75
C GLY A 127 -3.24 -15.68 -2.13
N ALA A 128 -3.50 -14.95 -3.23
CA ALA A 128 -3.12 -15.38 -4.56
C ALA A 128 -1.61 -15.19 -4.84
N ASP A 129 -1.09 -15.95 -5.81
CA ASP A 129 0.22 -15.66 -6.41
C ASP A 129 0.06 -14.46 -7.35
N MET A 130 0.62 -13.33 -6.95
CA MET A 130 0.50 -12.06 -7.65
C MET A 130 1.83 -11.65 -8.29
N LYS A 131 1.81 -11.35 -9.59
CA LYS A 131 2.94 -10.72 -10.28
C LYS A 131 2.68 -9.22 -10.32
N VAL A 132 3.44 -8.48 -9.53
CA VAL A 132 3.30 -7.03 -9.40
C VAL A 132 4.40 -6.36 -10.23
N GLU A 133 3.97 -5.60 -11.23
CA GLU A 133 4.86 -4.81 -12.09
C GLU A 133 4.64 -3.33 -11.81
N LEU A 134 5.72 -2.57 -11.77
CA LEU A 134 5.65 -1.12 -11.56
C LEU A 134 6.86 -0.41 -12.15
N LEU A 135 6.70 0.85 -12.50
CA LEU A 135 7.81 1.77 -12.73
C LEU A 135 7.86 2.77 -11.57
N ASN A 136 8.84 2.55 -10.65
CA ASN A 136 9.08 3.48 -9.56
C ASN A 136 9.63 4.78 -10.12
N ASP A 137 8.87 5.85 -9.96
CA ASP A 137 9.17 7.16 -10.49
C ASP A 137 9.92 8.01 -9.46
N GLY A 138 11.23 8.17 -9.70
CA GLY A 138 12.05 9.04 -8.85
C GLY A 138 13.45 8.52 -8.54
N PRO A 139 13.73 7.40 -7.85
CA PRO A 139 12.80 6.57 -7.08
C PRO A 139 12.26 7.29 -5.83
N VAL A 140 11.00 7.03 -5.50
CA VAL A 140 10.36 7.49 -4.27
C VAL A 140 9.69 6.29 -3.61
N THR A 141 10.19 5.92 -2.43
CA THR A 141 9.70 4.78 -1.63
C THR A 141 9.63 5.23 -0.17
N ILE A 142 8.45 5.11 0.44
CA ILE A 142 8.19 5.57 1.81
C ILE A 142 7.61 4.41 2.61
N CYS A 143 8.18 4.17 3.79
CA CYS A 143 7.69 3.18 4.74
C CYS A 143 6.96 3.89 5.89
N MET A 144 5.78 3.38 6.26
CA MET A 144 5.05 3.86 7.44
C MET A 144 4.66 2.67 8.32
N ASP A 145 4.80 2.84 9.64
CA ASP A 145 4.39 1.88 10.66
C ASP A 145 3.51 2.59 11.68
N THR A 146 2.26 2.12 11.86
CA THR A 146 1.31 2.76 12.79
C THR A 146 1.70 2.60 14.26
N LYS A 147 2.51 1.58 14.57
CA LYS A 147 3.01 1.33 15.93
C LYS A 147 4.37 2.00 16.19
N ASN A 148 5.03 2.49 15.15
CA ASN A 148 6.31 3.20 15.26
C ASN A 148 6.30 4.39 14.28
N LYS A 149 5.52 5.40 14.63
CA LYS A 149 5.32 6.61 13.81
C LYS A 149 6.58 7.50 13.88
N GLU A 150 7.05 7.94 12.72
CA GLU A 150 8.14 8.89 12.54
C GLU A 150 7.67 10.21 11.95
#